data_67df40c8140a88557e69853606afe145
#
_entry.id   67df40c8140a88557e69853606afe145
#
_cell.length_a   1.000
_cell.length_b   1.000
_cell.length_c   1.000
_cell.angle_alpha   90.00
_cell.angle_beta   90.00
_cell.angle_gamma   90.00
#
_symmetry.space_group_name_H-M   'P 1'
#
loop_
_entity.id
_entity.type
_entity.pdbx_description
1 polymer ?
#
loop_
_entity_poly.entity_id
_entity_poly.type
_entity_poly.pdbx_seq_one_letter_code
_entity_poly.pdbx_strand_id
1 'polypeptide(L)'
;ERIAVDLNLSEEELAETRGKTKTKKFDNNVAFARNYLVYEGMIDKSERGKWTLTELGAKIKMTDELAQRIFIKWVKITAAKRNGEPVPKIDLTPYYVFENQLEEYNEEKFLSEVYMDKDKYISLVSLLKHKKNIILQGAPGVGKTFAAKRLAYSIIGCIDDSKIKFVQFHQNYTYEDFIMGYKPDGNGFELKKGIFYEFCKTAENDRNHKYFFIIDEINRGNMSKIFGELFMAIENDYRDKPVVLAYNGKDFVVPSNLYIIGMMNTADRSLAMIDYALRRRFSFVEMEPAFDSESFKEYQDSLSSPAFDNIIDLIIKLNDDIKDDDSLGSGFRIGHSYFCNLVPVGNTTDNKTECTDKVLSEIIEYDIIPTISEYWFDNESKSNEWKEKLRGVIG
;
A
#
# COMPACT_ATOMS: atom_id res chain seq x y z
N GLU A 1 0.47 -3.98 32.54
CA GLU A 1 0.00 -2.62 32.24
C GLU A 1 -0.37 -2.49 30.74
N ARG A 2 0.54 -2.77 29.78
CA ARG A 2 0.25 -2.61 28.35
C ARG A 2 -0.92 -3.44 27.87
N ILE A 3 -1.02 -4.72 28.23
CA ILE A 3 -2.16 -5.61 27.89
C ILE A 3 -3.49 -5.05 28.40
N ALA A 4 -3.50 -4.42 29.56
CA ALA A 4 -4.71 -3.82 30.12
C ALA A 4 -5.18 -2.61 29.29
N VAL A 5 -4.21 -1.81 28.77
CA VAL A 5 -4.50 -0.69 27.87
C VAL A 5 -5.00 -1.19 26.51
N ASP A 6 -4.34 -2.20 25.95
CA ASP A 6 -4.71 -2.80 24.65
C ASP A 6 -6.13 -3.41 24.68
N LEU A 7 -6.56 -3.92 25.84
CA LEU A 7 -7.92 -4.47 26.07
C LEU A 7 -8.93 -3.41 26.51
N ASN A 8 -8.55 -2.13 26.65
CA ASN A 8 -9.41 -1.02 27.12
C ASN A 8 -10.11 -1.32 28.46
N LEU A 9 -9.41 -2.00 29.39
CA LEU A 9 -9.99 -2.36 30.68
C LEU A 9 -10.10 -1.14 31.60
N SER A 10 -11.25 -1.00 32.28
CA SER A 10 -11.48 0.04 33.28
C SER A 10 -10.69 -0.23 34.57
N GLU A 11 -10.51 0.83 35.38
CA GLU A 11 -9.88 0.67 36.71
C GLU A 11 -10.64 -0.30 37.63
N GLU A 12 -11.98 -0.36 37.50
CA GLU A 12 -12.82 -1.27 38.25
C GLU A 12 -12.56 -2.73 37.86
N GLU A 13 -12.46 -3.03 36.55
CA GLU A 13 -12.15 -4.37 36.04
C GLU A 13 -10.72 -4.81 36.43
N LEU A 14 -9.77 -3.88 36.47
CA LEU A 14 -8.40 -4.14 36.92
C LEU A 14 -8.29 -4.35 38.43
N ALA A 15 -9.20 -3.78 39.22
CA ALA A 15 -9.26 -3.93 40.67
C ALA A 15 -10.00 -5.21 41.12
N GLU A 16 -10.75 -5.87 40.21
CA GLU A 16 -11.53 -7.07 40.51
C GLU A 16 -10.64 -8.20 41.06
N THR A 17 -11.01 -8.75 42.25
CA THR A 17 -10.24 -9.82 42.89
C THR A 17 -10.96 -11.17 42.78
N ARG A 18 -10.21 -12.28 42.84
CA ARG A 18 -10.73 -13.63 42.69
C ARG A 18 -11.07 -14.23 44.07
N GLY A 19 -12.38 -14.32 44.36
CA GLY A 19 -12.87 -14.96 45.56
C GLY A 19 -12.31 -14.34 46.86
N LYS A 20 -11.86 -15.18 47.81
CA LYS A 20 -11.30 -14.74 49.09
C LYS A 20 -9.80 -14.33 49.02
N THR A 21 -9.16 -14.38 47.86
CA THR A 21 -7.77 -14.04 47.67
C THR A 21 -7.61 -12.57 47.29
N LYS A 22 -6.54 -11.91 47.73
CA LYS A 22 -6.21 -10.52 47.32
C LYS A 22 -5.62 -10.43 45.94
N THR A 23 -5.57 -11.53 45.17
CA THR A 23 -4.97 -11.56 43.84
C THR A 23 -5.96 -10.99 42.85
N LYS A 24 -5.50 -9.99 42.05
CA LYS A 24 -6.31 -9.39 40.98
C LYS A 24 -6.62 -10.44 39.92
N LYS A 25 -7.90 -10.51 39.52
CA LYS A 25 -8.39 -11.47 38.52
C LYS A 25 -7.65 -11.36 37.20
N PHE A 26 -7.41 -10.13 36.72
CA PHE A 26 -6.67 -9.85 35.50
C PHE A 26 -5.26 -10.40 35.55
N ASP A 27 -4.46 -10.06 36.58
CA ASP A 27 -3.06 -10.50 36.70
C ASP A 27 -2.96 -12.03 36.76
N ASN A 28 -3.90 -12.67 37.42
CA ASN A 28 -3.98 -14.12 37.50
C ASN A 28 -4.27 -14.75 36.12
N ASN A 29 -5.23 -14.20 35.37
CA ASN A 29 -5.58 -14.69 34.03
C ASN A 29 -4.40 -14.53 33.05
N VAL A 30 -3.69 -13.39 33.07
CA VAL A 30 -2.48 -13.16 32.27
C VAL A 30 -1.39 -14.17 32.62
N ALA A 31 -1.19 -14.45 33.91
CA ALA A 31 -0.19 -15.43 34.35
C ALA A 31 -0.51 -16.86 33.88
N PHE A 32 -1.80 -17.26 33.92
CA PHE A 32 -2.23 -18.57 33.41
C PHE A 32 -2.10 -18.67 31.88
N ALA A 33 -2.57 -17.67 31.14
CA ALA A 33 -2.45 -17.64 29.68
C ALA A 33 -0.98 -17.77 29.26
N ARG A 34 -0.10 -17.00 29.86
CA ARG A 34 1.35 -17.08 29.63
C ARG A 34 1.91 -18.47 29.90
N ASN A 35 1.55 -19.10 31.01
CA ASN A 35 2.02 -20.45 31.34
C ASN A 35 1.53 -21.49 30.31
N TYR A 36 0.28 -21.37 29.84
CA TYR A 36 -0.24 -22.28 28.82
C TYR A 36 0.53 -22.12 27.49
N LEU A 37 0.89 -20.92 27.08
CA LEU A 37 1.71 -20.67 25.90
C LEU A 37 3.14 -21.23 26.06
N VAL A 38 3.70 -21.21 27.26
CA VAL A 38 4.99 -21.89 27.53
C VAL A 38 4.84 -23.40 27.40
N TYR A 39 3.77 -23.99 27.91
CA TYR A 39 3.53 -25.42 27.80
C TYR A 39 3.24 -25.89 26.37
N GLU A 40 2.73 -25.02 25.52
CA GLU A 40 2.60 -25.27 24.07
C GLU A 40 3.89 -25.01 23.29
N GLY A 41 4.96 -24.54 23.96
CA GLY A 41 6.23 -24.23 23.32
C GLY A 41 6.23 -22.95 22.47
N MET A 42 5.26 -22.08 22.65
CA MET A 42 5.14 -20.79 21.92
C MET A 42 5.90 -19.65 22.57
N ILE A 43 6.16 -19.76 23.89
CA ILE A 43 6.93 -18.79 24.67
C ILE A 43 8.07 -19.51 25.39
N ASP A 44 9.26 -18.94 25.34
CA ASP A 44 10.42 -19.33 26.15
C ASP A 44 10.50 -18.51 27.44
N LYS A 45 10.81 -19.18 28.54
CA LYS A 45 11.02 -18.62 29.87
C LYS A 45 12.38 -18.96 30.48
N SER A 46 13.34 -19.38 29.67
CA SER A 46 14.67 -19.83 30.12
C SER A 46 15.44 -18.74 30.89
N GLU A 47 15.24 -17.47 30.53
CA GLU A 47 15.80 -16.32 31.27
C GLU A 47 14.83 -15.82 32.35
N ARG A 48 15.35 -15.69 33.60
CA ARG A 48 14.55 -15.18 34.71
C ARG A 48 14.07 -13.75 34.47
N GLY A 49 12.74 -13.59 34.45
CA GLY A 49 12.08 -12.29 34.27
C GLY A 49 11.90 -11.86 32.82
N LYS A 50 12.38 -12.64 31.85
CA LYS A 50 12.14 -12.41 30.41
C LYS A 50 11.27 -13.51 29.83
N TRP A 51 10.43 -13.12 28.87
CA TRP A 51 9.53 -13.98 28.13
C TRP A 51 9.67 -13.62 26.67
N THR A 52 10.14 -14.57 25.86
CA THR A 52 10.39 -14.36 24.43
C THR A 52 9.56 -15.34 23.62
N LEU A 53 9.14 -14.95 22.42
CA LEU A 53 8.50 -15.89 21.49
C LEU A 53 9.55 -16.91 21.04
N THR A 54 9.15 -18.17 20.99
CA THR A 54 9.91 -19.22 20.29
C THR A 54 9.74 -19.06 18.78
N GLU A 55 10.54 -19.81 18.01
CA GLU A 55 10.34 -19.87 16.54
C GLU A 55 8.91 -20.34 16.18
N LEU A 56 8.35 -21.28 16.92
CA LEU A 56 6.97 -21.73 16.75
C LEU A 56 5.97 -20.63 17.10
N GLY A 57 6.17 -19.95 18.24
CA GLY A 57 5.28 -18.88 18.69
C GLY A 57 5.30 -17.66 17.78
N ALA A 58 6.44 -17.39 17.11
CA ALA A 58 6.56 -16.30 16.15
C ALA A 58 5.87 -16.61 14.80
N LYS A 59 5.69 -17.90 14.46
CA LYS A 59 5.06 -18.34 13.19
C LYS A 59 3.55 -18.60 13.29
N ILE A 60 3.02 -18.76 14.50
CA ILE A 60 1.60 -19.11 14.69
C ILE A 60 0.78 -17.85 14.94
N LYS A 61 -0.25 -17.65 14.10
CA LYS A 61 -1.29 -16.65 14.34
C LYS A 61 -2.23 -17.15 15.45
N MET A 62 -2.26 -16.45 16.58
CA MET A 62 -3.18 -16.76 17.67
C MET A 62 -4.61 -16.35 17.27
N THR A 63 -5.46 -17.33 16.96
CA THR A 63 -6.90 -17.11 16.74
C THR A 63 -7.67 -17.34 18.03
N ASP A 64 -8.88 -16.79 18.14
CA ASP A 64 -9.76 -17.01 19.29
C ASP A 64 -10.07 -18.51 19.49
N GLU A 65 -10.25 -19.25 18.40
CA GLU A 65 -10.45 -20.69 18.43
C GLU A 65 -9.24 -21.42 19.01
N LEU A 66 -8.03 -21.10 18.54
CA LEU A 66 -6.80 -21.71 19.06
C LEU A 66 -6.60 -21.36 20.54
N ALA A 67 -6.80 -20.10 20.91
CA ALA A 67 -6.69 -19.66 22.32
C ALA A 67 -7.66 -20.42 23.23
N GLN A 68 -8.92 -20.58 22.83
CA GLN A 68 -9.91 -21.39 23.57
C GLN A 68 -9.52 -22.86 23.69
N ARG A 69 -9.00 -23.46 22.62
CA ARG A 69 -8.55 -24.86 22.60
C ARG A 69 -7.34 -25.09 23.49
N ILE A 70 -6.38 -24.16 23.50
CA ILE A 70 -5.22 -24.18 24.40
C ILE A 70 -5.72 -24.13 25.86
N PHE A 71 -6.63 -23.21 26.16
CA PHE A 71 -7.22 -23.09 27.50
C PHE A 71 -7.91 -24.39 27.95
N ILE A 72 -8.81 -24.95 27.12
CA ILE A 72 -9.56 -26.19 27.42
C ILE A 72 -8.58 -27.38 27.61
N LYS A 73 -7.56 -27.51 26.76
CA LYS A 73 -6.52 -28.55 26.85
C LYS A 73 -5.86 -28.52 28.22
N TRP A 74 -5.35 -27.37 28.62
CA TRP A 74 -4.57 -27.26 29.87
C TRP A 74 -5.44 -27.32 31.13
N VAL A 75 -6.69 -26.91 31.06
CA VAL A 75 -7.66 -27.15 32.11
C VAL A 75 -7.89 -28.66 32.30
N LYS A 76 -8.14 -29.41 31.24
CA LYS A 76 -8.31 -30.88 31.28
C LYS A 76 -7.07 -31.60 31.79
N ILE A 77 -5.88 -31.25 31.29
CA ILE A 77 -4.59 -31.84 31.72
C ILE A 77 -4.35 -31.56 33.21
N THR A 78 -4.61 -30.35 33.65
CA THR A 78 -4.39 -29.97 35.07
C THR A 78 -5.37 -30.69 35.96
N ALA A 79 -6.65 -30.84 35.57
CA ALA A 79 -7.65 -31.59 36.32
C ALA A 79 -7.26 -33.07 36.42
N ALA A 80 -6.90 -33.73 35.32
CA ALA A 80 -6.46 -35.13 35.31
C ALA A 80 -5.25 -35.37 36.23
N LYS A 81 -4.22 -34.48 36.17
CA LYS A 81 -3.05 -34.55 37.08
C LYS A 81 -3.45 -34.43 38.56
N ARG A 82 -4.38 -33.55 38.87
CA ARG A 82 -4.87 -33.33 40.25
C ARG A 82 -5.66 -34.54 40.76
N ASN A 83 -6.41 -35.19 39.90
CA ASN A 83 -7.28 -36.35 40.27
C ASN A 83 -6.53 -37.69 40.19
N GLY A 84 -5.27 -37.73 39.76
CA GLY A 84 -4.52 -38.97 39.54
C GLY A 84 -4.98 -39.77 38.31
N GLU A 85 -5.70 -39.12 37.39
CA GLU A 85 -6.23 -39.75 36.17
C GLU A 85 -5.17 -39.74 35.04
N PRO A 86 -5.33 -40.61 34.03
CA PRO A 86 -4.42 -40.57 32.85
C PRO A 86 -4.50 -39.21 32.14
N VAL A 87 -3.35 -38.61 31.86
CA VAL A 87 -3.26 -37.32 31.18
C VAL A 87 -3.71 -37.45 29.72
N PRO A 88 -4.75 -36.73 29.29
CA PRO A 88 -5.21 -36.80 27.90
C PRO A 88 -4.19 -36.24 26.92
N LYS A 89 -3.93 -36.97 25.83
CA LYS A 89 -3.14 -36.50 24.70
C LYS A 89 -4.07 -35.69 23.79
N ILE A 90 -3.95 -34.37 23.78
CA ILE A 90 -4.74 -33.46 22.93
C ILE A 90 -3.76 -32.77 21.97
N ASP A 91 -3.86 -33.11 20.69
CA ASP A 91 -3.09 -32.48 19.62
C ASP A 91 -3.82 -31.21 19.14
N LEU A 92 -3.10 -30.09 19.12
CA LEU A 92 -3.61 -28.79 18.63
C LEU A 92 -3.00 -28.42 17.27
N THR A 93 -2.08 -29.21 16.74
CA THR A 93 -1.44 -28.94 15.45
C THR A 93 -2.42 -28.68 14.29
N PRO A 94 -3.60 -29.37 14.21
CA PRO A 94 -4.58 -29.09 13.16
C PRO A 94 -5.20 -27.66 13.23
N TYR A 95 -5.06 -26.99 14.38
CA TYR A 95 -5.60 -25.64 14.61
C TYR A 95 -4.53 -24.57 14.52
N TYR A 96 -3.28 -24.94 14.23
CA TYR A 96 -2.21 -23.97 14.03
C TYR A 96 -2.38 -23.29 12.67
N VAL A 97 -2.74 -22.02 12.72
CA VAL A 97 -2.71 -21.14 11.56
C VAL A 97 -1.33 -20.50 11.57
N PHE A 98 -0.46 -20.94 10.67
CA PHE A 98 0.83 -20.27 10.50
C PHE A 98 0.59 -18.92 9.82
N GLU A 99 1.19 -17.86 10.36
CA GLU A 99 1.30 -16.63 9.60
C GLU A 99 2.06 -16.98 8.32
N ASN A 100 1.40 -16.73 7.18
CA ASN A 100 2.08 -16.83 5.89
C ASN A 100 3.35 -16.00 6.02
N GLN A 101 4.52 -16.61 5.80
CA GLN A 101 5.75 -15.84 5.66
C GLN A 101 5.49 -14.87 4.52
N LEU A 102 5.35 -13.58 4.86
CA LEU A 102 5.19 -12.54 3.86
C LEU A 102 6.39 -12.61 2.93
N GLU A 103 6.13 -12.59 1.65
CA GLU A 103 7.17 -12.62 0.64
C GLU A 103 8.08 -11.41 0.82
N GLU A 104 9.38 -11.64 0.97
CA GLU A 104 10.36 -10.57 1.11
C GLU A 104 10.37 -9.70 -0.15
N TYR A 105 10.40 -8.38 0.04
CA TYR A 105 10.40 -7.40 -1.04
C TYR A 105 11.42 -6.30 -0.73
N ASN A 106 12.54 -6.33 -1.43
CA ASN A 106 13.66 -5.43 -1.23
C ASN A 106 13.90 -4.51 -2.44
N GLU A 107 15.00 -3.74 -2.40
CA GLU A 107 15.45 -2.87 -3.49
C GLU A 107 15.65 -3.63 -4.80
N GLU A 108 16.31 -4.79 -4.77
CA GLU A 108 16.61 -5.59 -5.96
C GLU A 108 15.33 -6.02 -6.66
N LYS A 109 14.35 -6.51 -5.88
CA LYS A 109 13.05 -6.90 -6.42
C LYS A 109 12.26 -5.70 -6.96
N PHE A 110 12.34 -4.54 -6.30
CA PHE A 110 11.75 -3.30 -6.82
C PHE A 110 12.34 -2.95 -8.19
N LEU A 111 13.66 -2.91 -8.32
CA LEU A 111 14.35 -2.54 -9.55
C LEU A 111 14.17 -3.56 -10.70
N SER A 112 13.91 -4.83 -10.37
CA SER A 112 13.58 -5.84 -11.37
C SER A 112 12.14 -5.74 -11.91
N GLU A 113 11.23 -5.12 -11.16
CA GLU A 113 9.81 -4.98 -11.54
C GLU A 113 9.47 -3.58 -12.05
N VAL A 114 10.14 -2.55 -11.52
CA VAL A 114 9.90 -1.13 -11.84
C VAL A 114 11.08 -0.60 -12.65
N TYR A 115 10.82 -0.21 -13.89
CA TYR A 115 11.84 0.34 -14.79
C TYR A 115 12.32 1.71 -14.30
N MET A 116 13.26 1.69 -13.36
CA MET A 116 13.83 2.88 -12.73
C MET A 116 15.29 2.66 -12.39
N ASP A 117 16.10 3.69 -12.57
CA ASP A 117 17.51 3.64 -12.19
C ASP A 117 17.68 3.60 -10.68
N LYS A 118 18.72 2.90 -10.22
CA LYS A 118 19.02 2.72 -8.80
C LYS A 118 19.18 4.04 -8.05
N ASP A 119 19.86 5.02 -8.62
CA ASP A 119 20.08 6.32 -7.99
C ASP A 119 18.76 7.09 -7.81
N LYS A 120 17.85 6.97 -8.79
CA LYS A 120 16.50 7.55 -8.70
C LYS A 120 15.67 6.87 -7.61
N TYR A 121 15.74 5.54 -7.49
CA TYR A 121 15.10 4.79 -6.40
C TYR A 121 15.64 5.23 -5.03
N ILE A 122 16.96 5.28 -4.84
CA ILE A 122 17.58 5.69 -3.57
C ILE A 122 17.13 7.10 -3.19
N SER A 123 17.14 8.02 -4.17
CA SER A 123 16.69 9.40 -3.98
C SER A 123 15.21 9.47 -3.59
N LEU A 124 14.35 8.68 -4.24
CA LEU A 124 12.92 8.61 -3.98
C LEU A 124 12.64 8.07 -2.56
N VAL A 125 13.30 6.99 -2.16
CA VAL A 125 13.19 6.41 -0.81
C VAL A 125 13.66 7.41 0.26
N SER A 126 14.79 8.09 0.03
CA SER A 126 15.33 9.10 0.93
C SER A 126 14.36 10.28 1.09
N LEU A 127 13.85 10.79 -0.02
CA LEU A 127 12.89 11.88 -0.05
C LEU A 127 11.61 11.53 0.72
N LEU A 128 11.04 10.34 0.47
CA LEU A 128 9.84 9.87 1.15
C LEU A 128 10.07 9.68 2.66
N LYS A 129 11.20 9.13 3.07
CA LYS A 129 11.55 8.98 4.49
C LYS A 129 11.66 10.34 5.20
N HIS A 130 12.22 11.34 4.52
CA HIS A 130 12.42 12.68 5.08
C HIS A 130 11.15 13.52 5.09
N LYS A 131 10.43 13.57 3.97
CA LYS A 131 9.24 14.42 3.80
C LYS A 131 7.94 13.77 4.26
N LYS A 132 7.89 12.44 4.39
CA LYS A 132 6.71 11.63 4.69
C LYS A 132 5.64 11.63 3.60
N ASN A 133 5.60 12.65 2.74
CA ASN A 133 4.59 12.81 1.70
C ASN A 133 5.25 13.12 0.36
N ILE A 134 4.90 12.35 -0.67
CA ILE A 134 5.34 12.60 -2.06
C ILE A 134 4.16 12.53 -3.02
N ILE A 135 4.30 13.17 -4.17
CA ILE A 135 3.41 12.99 -5.32
C ILE A 135 4.25 12.47 -6.49
N LEU A 136 3.88 11.29 -6.99
CA LEU A 136 4.38 10.77 -8.26
C LEU A 136 3.54 11.38 -9.38
N GLN A 137 4.15 12.25 -10.18
CA GLN A 137 3.49 12.87 -11.32
C GLN A 137 4.09 12.39 -12.64
N GLY A 138 3.34 12.42 -13.71
CA GLY A 138 3.84 12.05 -15.04
C GLY A 138 2.71 11.69 -15.99
N ALA A 139 3.11 11.43 -17.23
CA ALA A 139 2.21 11.06 -18.30
C ALA A 139 1.38 9.80 -17.99
N PRO A 140 0.24 9.60 -18.65
CA PRO A 140 -0.48 8.32 -18.57
C PRO A 140 0.41 7.14 -19.02
N GLY A 141 0.28 5.99 -18.36
CA GLY A 141 1.02 4.80 -18.76
C GLY A 141 2.50 4.76 -18.34
N VAL A 142 3.01 5.67 -17.50
CA VAL A 142 4.40 5.60 -16.96
C VAL A 142 4.52 4.74 -15.69
N GLY A 143 3.50 3.95 -15.35
CA GLY A 143 3.57 2.99 -14.25
C GLY A 143 3.49 3.58 -12.83
N LYS A 144 2.94 4.80 -12.63
CA LYS A 144 2.85 5.46 -11.30
C LYS A 144 2.22 4.59 -10.23
N THR A 145 1.05 4.01 -10.50
CA THR A 145 0.30 3.18 -9.53
C THR A 145 1.06 1.90 -9.19
N PHE A 146 1.69 1.30 -10.19
CA PHE A 146 2.53 0.13 -10.04
C PHE A 146 3.74 0.44 -9.14
N ALA A 147 4.46 1.51 -9.44
CA ALA A 147 5.64 1.94 -8.70
C ALA A 147 5.31 2.35 -7.26
N ALA A 148 4.19 3.07 -7.03
CA ALA A 148 3.77 3.52 -5.71
C ALA A 148 3.58 2.34 -4.72
N LYS A 149 2.89 1.28 -5.16
CA LYS A 149 2.64 0.11 -4.33
C LYS A 149 3.93 -0.68 -4.05
N ARG A 150 4.78 -0.84 -5.07
CA ARG A 150 6.07 -1.53 -4.93
C ARG A 150 7.09 -0.78 -4.10
N LEU A 151 7.07 0.54 -4.19
CA LEU A 151 7.88 1.40 -3.32
C LEU A 151 7.48 1.21 -1.84
N ALA A 152 6.18 1.11 -1.57
CA ALA A 152 5.71 0.82 -0.22
C ALA A 152 6.22 -0.55 0.26
N TYR A 153 6.09 -1.62 -0.53
CA TYR A 153 6.61 -2.94 -0.18
C TYR A 153 8.13 -2.93 0.08
N SER A 154 8.92 -2.26 -0.78
CA SER A 154 10.37 -2.20 -0.61
C SER A 154 10.80 -1.48 0.68
N ILE A 155 10.02 -0.53 1.15
CA ILE A 155 10.28 0.19 2.40
C ILE A 155 9.75 -0.58 3.63
N ILE A 156 8.65 -1.34 3.48
CA ILE A 156 8.14 -2.28 4.49
C ILE A 156 9.14 -3.44 4.66
N GLY A 157 9.71 -3.94 3.57
CA GLY A 157 10.61 -5.10 3.50
C GLY A 157 9.91 -6.41 3.09
N CYS A 158 8.61 -6.38 2.85
CA CYS A 158 7.82 -7.55 2.44
C CYS A 158 6.52 -7.11 1.73
N ILE A 159 5.87 -8.05 1.04
CA ILE A 159 4.55 -7.86 0.44
C ILE A 159 3.50 -7.99 1.55
N ASP A 160 3.05 -6.85 2.07
CA ASP A 160 2.06 -6.77 3.14
C ASP A 160 0.99 -5.71 2.83
N ASP A 161 -0.10 -6.16 2.21
CA ASP A 161 -1.23 -5.28 1.87
C ASP A 161 -1.96 -4.73 3.10
N SER A 162 -1.81 -5.32 4.28
CA SER A 162 -2.43 -4.81 5.51
C SER A 162 -1.84 -3.46 5.95
N LYS A 163 -0.62 -3.15 5.53
CA LYS A 163 0.11 -1.91 5.80
C LYS A 163 -0.03 -0.86 4.71
N ILE A 164 -0.84 -1.15 3.69
CA ILE A 164 -1.08 -0.26 2.56
C ILE A 164 -2.57 0.03 2.45
N LYS A 165 -2.94 1.30 2.40
CA LYS A 165 -4.30 1.72 2.08
C LYS A 165 -4.30 2.48 0.77
N PHE A 166 -5.08 1.99 -0.19
CA PHE A 166 -5.25 2.61 -1.50
C PHE A 166 -6.62 3.26 -1.61
N VAL A 167 -6.65 4.50 -2.07
CA VAL A 167 -7.88 5.24 -2.38
C VAL A 167 -7.71 6.01 -3.68
N GLN A 168 -8.81 6.23 -4.39
CA GLN A 168 -8.83 7.10 -5.56
C GLN A 168 -9.70 8.31 -5.26
N PHE A 169 -9.16 9.51 -5.51
CA PHE A 169 -9.93 10.74 -5.36
C PHE A 169 -10.75 11.02 -6.61
N HIS A 170 -11.89 11.65 -6.39
CA HIS A 170 -12.79 12.16 -7.42
C HIS A 170 -13.38 13.50 -6.95
N GLN A 171 -14.01 14.25 -7.84
CA GLN A 171 -14.49 15.62 -7.56
C GLN A 171 -15.45 15.72 -6.36
N ASN A 172 -16.20 14.66 -6.07
CA ASN A 172 -17.16 14.62 -4.95
C ASN A 172 -16.58 13.96 -3.69
N TYR A 173 -15.27 13.72 -3.61
CA TYR A 173 -14.65 13.15 -2.40
C TYR A 173 -14.64 14.22 -1.30
N THR A 174 -15.10 13.85 -0.10
CA THR A 174 -15.35 14.82 0.98
C THR A 174 -14.54 14.54 2.25
N TYR A 175 -14.50 15.50 3.16
CA TYR A 175 -13.97 15.33 4.51
C TYR A 175 -14.68 14.22 5.28
N GLU A 176 -16.00 14.11 5.09
CA GLU A 176 -16.84 13.13 5.76
C GLU A 176 -16.52 11.68 5.34
N ASP A 177 -16.05 11.49 4.12
CA ASP A 177 -15.61 10.17 3.65
C ASP A 177 -14.18 9.87 4.09
N PHE A 178 -13.36 10.90 4.23
CA PHE A 178 -11.94 10.77 4.49
C PHE A 178 -11.60 10.74 5.98
N ILE A 179 -12.14 11.68 6.74
CA ILE A 179 -11.83 11.86 8.18
C ILE A 179 -12.99 11.37 9.02
N MET A 180 -14.12 12.06 9.01
CA MET A 180 -15.35 11.68 9.70
C MET A 180 -16.53 12.56 9.31
N GLY A 181 -17.74 12.01 9.40
CA GLY A 181 -18.95 12.77 9.13
C GLY A 181 -20.20 12.06 9.58
N TYR A 182 -21.29 12.81 9.70
CA TYR A 182 -22.60 12.26 10.01
C TYR A 182 -23.17 11.56 8.77
N LYS A 183 -23.48 10.27 8.93
CA LYS A 183 -24.14 9.47 7.86
C LYS A 183 -25.51 8.97 8.36
N PRO A 184 -26.51 8.87 7.49
CA PRO A 184 -27.82 8.35 7.86
C PRO A 184 -27.70 6.94 8.47
N ASP A 185 -28.37 6.72 9.60
CA ASP A 185 -28.50 5.43 10.24
C ASP A 185 -29.98 5.24 10.60
N GLY A 186 -30.70 4.42 9.84
CA GLY A 186 -32.11 4.04 9.97
C GLY A 186 -33.07 4.92 10.79
N ASN A 187 -32.62 5.42 11.96
CA ASN A 187 -33.37 6.24 12.91
C ASN A 187 -32.83 7.68 13.08
N GLY A 188 -31.82 8.09 12.31
CA GLY A 188 -31.19 9.42 12.45
C GLY A 188 -29.87 9.56 11.73
N PHE A 189 -28.92 10.20 12.40
CA PHE A 189 -27.55 10.38 11.89
C PHE A 189 -26.54 9.88 12.93
N GLU A 190 -25.59 9.06 12.46
CA GLU A 190 -24.47 8.58 13.26
C GLU A 190 -23.18 9.21 12.76
N LEU A 191 -22.27 9.58 13.68
CA LEU A 191 -20.94 10.05 13.35
C LEU A 191 -20.05 8.87 12.98
N LYS A 192 -19.79 8.67 11.68
CA LYS A 192 -18.90 7.61 11.18
C LYS A 192 -17.51 8.14 10.92
N LYS A 193 -16.53 7.32 11.23
CA LYS A 193 -15.11 7.58 10.95
C LYS A 193 -14.82 7.27 9.49
N GLY A 194 -13.98 8.12 8.86
CA GLY A 194 -13.56 7.96 7.49
C GLY A 194 -12.31 7.07 7.36
N ILE A 195 -11.97 6.79 6.11
CA ILE A 195 -10.93 5.81 5.76
C ILE A 195 -9.52 6.22 6.24
N PHE A 196 -9.18 7.51 6.19
CA PHE A 196 -7.89 8.01 6.65
C PHE A 196 -7.79 8.00 8.18
N TYR A 197 -8.88 8.38 8.86
CA TYR A 197 -8.96 8.31 10.32
C TYR A 197 -8.67 6.90 10.83
N GLU A 198 -9.39 5.89 10.31
CA GLU A 198 -9.23 4.50 10.74
C GLU A 198 -7.81 3.98 10.45
N PHE A 199 -7.25 4.32 9.28
CA PHE A 199 -5.92 3.90 8.92
C PHE A 199 -4.83 4.57 9.78
N CYS A 200 -4.99 5.86 10.14
CA CYS A 200 -4.12 6.50 11.11
C CYS A 200 -4.15 5.79 12.47
N LYS A 201 -5.35 5.38 12.94
CA LYS A 201 -5.47 4.65 14.21
C LYS A 201 -4.81 3.27 14.15
N THR A 202 -4.91 2.58 13.02
CA THR A 202 -4.17 1.31 12.79
C THR A 202 -2.67 1.53 12.89
N ALA A 203 -2.13 2.54 12.20
CA ALA A 203 -0.71 2.87 12.23
C ALA A 203 -0.24 3.36 13.62
N GLU A 204 -1.08 4.10 14.34
CA GLU A 204 -0.82 4.56 15.70
C GLU A 204 -0.69 3.41 16.70
N ASN A 205 -1.49 2.37 16.54
CA ASN A 205 -1.46 1.18 17.39
C ASN A 205 -0.26 0.25 17.09
N ASP A 206 0.37 0.39 15.93
CA ASP A 206 1.52 -0.43 15.51
C ASP A 206 2.72 0.45 15.10
N ARG A 207 3.29 1.18 16.05
CA ARG A 207 4.38 2.15 15.87
C ARG A 207 5.68 1.54 15.35
N ASN A 208 5.86 0.25 15.47
CA ASN A 208 7.08 -0.45 15.06
C ASN A 208 7.14 -0.72 13.55
N HIS A 209 6.01 -0.65 12.86
CA HIS A 209 5.93 -0.87 11.43
C HIS A 209 5.58 0.40 10.68
N LYS A 210 5.89 0.42 9.38
CA LYS A 210 5.61 1.54 8.49
C LYS A 210 4.30 1.28 7.75
N TYR A 211 3.51 2.32 7.58
CA TYR A 211 2.20 2.30 6.93
C TYR A 211 2.18 3.27 5.75
N PHE A 212 1.50 2.91 4.67
CA PHE A 212 1.45 3.70 3.44
C PHE A 212 0.01 3.98 3.04
N PHE A 213 -0.32 5.26 2.93
CA PHE A 213 -1.60 5.71 2.40
C PHE A 213 -1.37 6.21 0.97
N ILE A 214 -1.89 5.48 -0.02
CA ILE A 214 -1.71 5.75 -1.44
C ILE A 214 -2.97 6.39 -1.98
N ILE A 215 -2.85 7.56 -2.61
CA ILE A 215 -3.95 8.34 -3.16
C ILE A 215 -3.77 8.45 -4.66
N ASP A 216 -4.62 7.78 -5.41
CA ASP A 216 -4.68 7.93 -6.86
C ASP A 216 -5.50 9.17 -7.25
N GLU A 217 -5.14 9.80 -8.37
CA GLU A 217 -5.78 11.02 -8.87
C GLU A 217 -5.92 12.10 -7.79
N ILE A 218 -4.84 12.36 -7.04
CA ILE A 218 -4.84 13.27 -5.89
C ILE A 218 -5.30 14.70 -6.26
N ASN A 219 -5.08 15.13 -7.50
CA ASN A 219 -5.47 16.42 -8.05
C ASN A 219 -6.96 16.53 -8.43
N ARG A 220 -7.71 15.41 -8.47
CA ARG A 220 -9.16 15.43 -8.74
C ARG A 220 -9.99 15.84 -7.53
N GLY A 221 -9.43 15.75 -6.31
CA GLY A 221 -10.08 16.18 -5.09
C GLY A 221 -9.59 17.56 -4.62
N ASN A 222 -10.44 18.31 -3.92
CA ASN A 222 -10.00 19.51 -3.22
C ASN A 222 -9.29 19.12 -1.92
N MET A 223 -7.97 19.02 -1.96
CA MET A 223 -7.14 18.53 -0.84
C MET A 223 -7.35 19.33 0.46
N SER A 224 -7.44 20.64 0.37
CA SER A 224 -7.64 21.50 1.54
C SER A 224 -8.99 21.24 2.22
N LYS A 225 -10.04 20.92 1.43
CA LYS A 225 -11.36 20.56 1.97
C LYS A 225 -11.37 19.12 2.50
N ILE A 226 -10.73 18.18 1.80
CA ILE A 226 -10.74 16.74 2.16
C ILE A 226 -9.94 16.49 3.45
N PHE A 227 -8.77 17.11 3.59
CA PHE A 227 -7.93 16.99 4.79
C PHE A 227 -8.37 17.89 5.94
N GLY A 228 -9.03 19.04 5.65
CA GLY A 228 -9.44 19.99 6.64
C GLY A 228 -8.28 20.41 7.56
N GLU A 229 -8.49 20.36 8.87
CA GLU A 229 -7.50 20.68 9.90
C GLU A 229 -6.28 19.73 9.87
N LEU A 230 -6.43 18.49 9.38
CA LEU A 230 -5.32 17.55 9.26
C LEU A 230 -4.34 17.91 8.15
N PHE A 231 -4.67 18.87 7.30
CA PHE A 231 -3.80 19.28 6.22
C PHE A 231 -2.44 19.82 6.71
N MET A 232 -2.41 20.44 7.89
CA MET A 232 -1.16 20.79 8.57
C MET A 232 -0.51 19.58 9.24
N ALA A 233 -1.30 18.70 9.84
CA ALA A 233 -0.82 17.56 10.61
C ALA A 233 -0.08 16.50 9.77
N ILE A 234 -0.27 16.49 8.44
CA ILE A 234 0.49 15.61 7.56
C ILE A 234 1.91 16.09 7.30
N GLU A 235 2.29 17.34 7.58
CA GLU A 235 3.67 17.82 7.47
C GLU A 235 4.58 17.05 8.47
N ASN A 236 5.82 16.77 8.09
CA ASN A 236 6.74 15.99 8.94
C ASN A 236 6.90 16.57 10.35
N ASP A 237 7.00 17.90 10.47
CA ASP A 237 7.22 18.60 11.74
C ASP A 237 5.99 18.59 12.66
N TYR A 238 4.81 18.27 12.13
CA TYR A 238 3.54 18.21 12.86
C TYR A 238 3.05 16.78 13.12
N ARG A 239 3.78 15.77 12.64
CA ARG A 239 3.47 14.37 12.95
C ARG A 239 3.57 14.14 14.46
N ASP A 240 2.76 13.23 14.97
CA ASP A 240 2.62 12.91 16.40
C ASP A 240 2.16 14.08 17.29
N LYS A 241 1.78 15.25 16.72
CA LYS A 241 1.19 16.36 17.45
C LYS A 241 -0.34 16.30 17.37
N PRO A 242 -1.05 16.53 18.48
CA PRO A 242 -2.50 16.50 18.48
C PRO A 242 -3.11 17.67 17.73
N VAL A 243 -4.17 17.38 16.98
CA VAL A 243 -5.03 18.37 16.31
C VAL A 243 -6.46 18.08 16.71
N VAL A 244 -7.24 19.11 17.06
CA VAL A 244 -8.65 18.96 17.43
C VAL A 244 -9.50 18.81 16.18
N LEU A 245 -10.25 17.69 16.10
CA LEU A 245 -11.14 17.42 14.98
C LEU A 245 -12.44 18.23 15.08
N ALA A 246 -12.86 18.82 13.96
CA ALA A 246 -14.02 19.73 13.90
C ALA A 246 -15.34 19.07 14.31
N TYR A 247 -15.58 17.79 13.94
CA TYR A 247 -16.87 17.13 14.17
C TYR A 247 -17.09 16.63 15.61
N ASN A 248 -16.04 16.26 16.32
CA ASN A 248 -16.19 15.66 17.66
C ASN A 248 -15.41 16.39 18.77
N GLY A 249 -14.63 17.42 18.42
CA GLY A 249 -13.84 18.19 19.38
C GLY A 249 -12.74 17.39 20.09
N LYS A 250 -12.36 16.20 19.58
CA LYS A 250 -11.36 15.35 20.22
C LYS A 250 -10.01 15.50 19.53
N ASP A 251 -8.95 15.30 20.31
CA ASP A 251 -7.59 15.23 19.81
C ASP A 251 -7.41 14.03 18.87
N PHE A 252 -6.73 14.29 17.78
CA PHE A 252 -6.34 13.30 16.80
C PHE A 252 -4.90 13.52 16.38
N VAL A 253 -4.18 12.44 16.10
CA VAL A 253 -2.77 12.46 15.73
C VAL A 253 -2.58 11.77 14.40
N VAL A 254 -1.83 12.38 13.49
CA VAL A 254 -1.30 11.70 12.30
C VAL A 254 0.06 11.10 12.67
N PRO A 255 0.19 9.76 12.72
CA PRO A 255 1.38 9.12 13.26
C PRO A 255 2.61 9.26 12.33
N SER A 256 3.81 9.34 12.91
CA SER A 256 5.08 9.52 12.19
C SER A 256 5.51 8.30 11.37
N ASN A 257 4.97 7.12 11.65
CA ASN A 257 5.19 5.90 10.88
C ASN A 257 4.26 5.75 9.66
N LEU A 258 3.37 6.73 9.42
CA LEU A 258 2.48 6.79 8.25
C LEU A 258 3.11 7.65 7.15
N TYR A 259 3.21 7.10 5.95
CA TYR A 259 3.68 7.76 4.73
C TYR A 259 2.52 7.96 3.76
N ILE A 260 2.53 9.07 3.00
CA ILE A 260 1.49 9.36 2.01
C ILE A 260 2.15 9.44 0.62
N ILE A 261 1.61 8.68 -0.32
CA ILE A 261 2.04 8.70 -1.72
C ILE A 261 0.83 9.12 -2.57
N GLY A 262 0.85 10.33 -3.11
CA GLY A 262 -0.13 10.78 -4.09
C GLY A 262 0.32 10.42 -5.50
N MET A 263 -0.63 10.24 -6.41
CA MET A 263 -0.37 10.08 -7.84
C MET A 263 -1.21 11.05 -8.64
N MET A 264 -0.62 11.58 -9.72
CA MET A 264 -1.24 12.59 -10.55
C MET A 264 -0.86 12.40 -12.02
N ASN A 265 -1.85 12.49 -12.90
CA ASN A 265 -1.63 12.55 -14.33
C ASN A 265 -1.34 14.00 -14.76
N THR A 266 -0.24 14.20 -15.50
CA THR A 266 0.16 15.53 -16.00
C THR A 266 -0.58 15.95 -17.27
N ALA A 267 -1.11 14.99 -18.04
CA ALA A 267 -1.88 15.25 -19.24
C ALA A 267 -3.27 15.85 -18.97
N ASP A 268 -3.79 15.76 -17.78
CA ASP A 268 -5.14 16.21 -17.41
C ASP A 268 -5.17 17.75 -17.23
N ARG A 269 -5.39 18.50 -18.32
CA ARG A 269 -5.44 19.96 -18.34
C ARG A 269 -6.68 20.55 -17.67
N SER A 270 -7.75 19.76 -17.54
CA SER A 270 -9.03 20.19 -16.98
C SER A 270 -9.05 20.29 -15.46
N LEU A 271 -8.01 19.79 -14.80
CA LEU A 271 -7.93 19.73 -13.35
C LEU A 271 -7.30 20.99 -12.76
N ALA A 272 -7.80 21.37 -11.59
CA ALA A 272 -7.36 22.56 -10.88
C ALA A 272 -5.82 22.60 -10.75
N MET A 273 -5.24 23.78 -10.96
CA MET A 273 -3.83 24.02 -10.64
C MET A 273 -3.58 23.56 -9.21
N ILE A 274 -2.51 22.80 -9.04
CA ILE A 274 -2.10 22.30 -7.73
C ILE A 274 -2.02 23.48 -6.76
N ASP A 275 -2.83 23.43 -5.71
CA ASP A 275 -2.83 24.43 -4.64
C ASP A 275 -1.39 24.58 -4.11
N TYR A 276 -0.92 25.83 -3.99
CA TYR A 276 0.38 26.14 -3.40
C TYR A 276 0.58 25.51 -2.01
N ALA A 277 -0.52 25.29 -1.29
CA ALA A 277 -0.51 24.61 -0.01
C ALA A 277 -0.04 23.14 -0.10
N LEU A 278 -0.32 22.44 -1.21
CA LEU A 278 0.20 21.09 -1.48
C LEU A 278 1.71 21.08 -1.73
N ARG A 279 2.23 22.09 -2.47
CA ARG A 279 3.65 22.15 -2.81
C ARG A 279 4.56 22.23 -1.58
N ARG A 280 4.07 22.79 -0.49
CA ARG A 280 4.82 22.83 0.77
C ARG A 280 4.82 21.48 1.50
N ARG A 281 3.72 20.71 1.38
CA ARG A 281 3.49 19.48 2.13
C ARG A 281 3.95 18.23 1.43
N PHE A 282 4.01 18.27 0.12
CA PHE A 282 4.42 17.14 -0.72
C PHE A 282 5.66 17.51 -1.55
N SER A 283 6.54 16.55 -1.72
CA SER A 283 7.59 16.64 -2.74
C SER A 283 7.09 15.98 -4.02
N PHE A 284 7.30 16.65 -5.14
CA PHE A 284 6.86 16.19 -6.45
C PHE A 284 8.00 15.43 -7.13
N VAL A 285 7.72 14.23 -7.58
CA VAL A 285 8.68 13.37 -8.28
C VAL A 285 8.11 13.03 -9.65
N GLU A 286 8.83 13.40 -10.69
CA GLU A 286 8.43 13.11 -12.05
C GLU A 286 8.79 11.66 -12.43
N MET A 287 7.78 10.95 -12.94
CA MET A 287 7.87 9.63 -13.53
C MET A 287 7.85 9.78 -15.05
N GLU A 288 8.93 9.41 -15.68
CA GLU A 288 9.08 9.49 -17.14
C GLU A 288 8.84 8.13 -17.81
N PRO A 289 8.51 8.10 -19.11
CA PRO A 289 8.59 6.87 -19.88
C PRO A 289 9.99 6.26 -19.75
N ALA A 290 10.05 4.97 -19.43
CA ALA A 290 11.31 4.31 -19.06
C ALA A 290 11.90 3.47 -20.21
N PHE A 291 11.63 3.80 -21.45
CA PHE A 291 12.13 3.07 -22.63
C PHE A 291 13.67 3.02 -22.70
N ASP A 292 14.36 4.01 -22.14
CA ASP A 292 15.83 4.09 -22.12
C ASP A 292 16.46 3.39 -20.91
N SER A 293 15.68 2.94 -19.94
CA SER A 293 16.20 2.27 -18.73
C SER A 293 16.81 0.90 -19.09
N GLU A 294 17.87 0.51 -18.36
CA GLU A 294 18.54 -0.77 -18.57
C GLU A 294 17.57 -1.95 -18.42
N SER A 295 16.75 -1.92 -17.36
CA SER A 295 15.75 -2.96 -17.08
C SER A 295 14.63 -3.06 -18.13
N PHE A 296 14.25 -1.95 -18.78
CA PHE A 296 13.30 -2.03 -19.91
C PHE A 296 13.97 -2.63 -21.15
N LYS A 297 15.22 -2.29 -21.44
CA LYS A 297 15.99 -2.87 -22.55
C LYS A 297 16.20 -4.38 -22.36
N GLU A 298 16.53 -4.82 -21.15
CA GLU A 298 16.60 -6.25 -20.84
C GLU A 298 15.24 -6.97 -21.07
N TYR A 299 14.15 -6.31 -20.68
CA TYR A 299 12.80 -6.82 -20.97
C TYR A 299 12.55 -6.88 -22.49
N GLN A 300 12.85 -5.83 -23.24
CA GLN A 300 12.73 -5.76 -24.70
C GLN A 300 13.53 -6.88 -25.39
N ASP A 301 14.79 -7.05 -25.03
CA ASP A 301 15.66 -8.12 -25.55
C ASP A 301 15.08 -9.52 -25.25
N SER A 302 14.47 -9.69 -24.09
CA SER A 302 13.85 -10.96 -23.69
C SER A 302 12.70 -11.39 -24.58
N LEU A 303 11.99 -10.44 -25.21
CA LEU A 303 10.86 -10.73 -26.11
C LEU A 303 11.34 -11.25 -27.47
N SER A 304 12.56 -10.95 -27.89
CA SER A 304 13.17 -11.37 -29.17
C SER A 304 12.27 -11.10 -30.38
N SER A 305 11.60 -9.94 -30.41
CA SER A 305 10.62 -9.54 -31.46
C SER A 305 11.08 -8.30 -32.20
N PRO A 306 11.56 -8.43 -33.46
CA PRO A 306 11.94 -7.27 -34.27
C PRO A 306 10.79 -6.29 -34.52
N ALA A 307 9.55 -6.77 -34.57
CA ALA A 307 8.38 -5.90 -34.68
C ALA A 307 8.19 -5.04 -33.42
N PHE A 308 8.39 -5.63 -32.25
CA PHE A 308 8.37 -4.90 -30.98
C PHE A 308 9.44 -3.82 -30.94
N ASP A 309 10.69 -4.16 -31.32
CA ASP A 309 11.81 -3.22 -31.33
C ASP A 309 11.51 -2.01 -32.23
N ASN A 310 11.01 -2.25 -33.43
CA ASN A 310 10.63 -1.18 -34.37
C ASN A 310 9.50 -0.29 -33.81
N ILE A 311 8.54 -0.87 -33.11
CA ILE A 311 7.45 -0.12 -32.45
C ILE A 311 8.02 0.77 -31.34
N ILE A 312 8.87 0.24 -30.48
CA ILE A 312 9.48 1.01 -29.38
C ILE A 312 10.30 2.18 -29.91
N ASP A 313 11.12 1.95 -30.95
CA ASP A 313 11.89 3.01 -31.61
C ASP A 313 10.97 4.11 -32.19
N LEU A 314 9.81 3.73 -32.71
CA LEU A 314 8.85 4.69 -33.24
C LEU A 314 8.10 5.44 -32.11
N ILE A 315 7.79 4.78 -31.01
CA ILE A 315 7.19 5.41 -29.82
C ILE A 315 8.16 6.40 -29.16
N ILE A 316 9.45 6.11 -29.14
CA ILE A 316 10.47 7.06 -28.64
C ILE A 316 10.47 8.33 -29.50
N LYS A 317 10.49 8.19 -30.85
CA LYS A 317 10.40 9.33 -31.77
C LYS A 317 9.09 10.11 -31.65
N LEU A 318 7.97 9.41 -31.45
CA LEU A 318 6.67 10.02 -31.18
C LEU A 318 6.73 10.84 -29.87
N ASN A 319 7.36 10.32 -28.83
CA ASN A 319 7.52 10.99 -27.55
C ASN A 319 8.40 12.26 -27.65
N ASP A 320 9.39 12.25 -28.53
CA ASP A 320 10.18 13.46 -28.81
C ASP A 320 9.31 14.52 -29.50
N ASP A 321 8.53 14.13 -30.51
CA ASP A 321 7.60 15.05 -31.19
C ASP A 321 6.51 15.59 -30.26
N ILE A 322 6.00 14.76 -29.32
CA ILE A 322 5.05 15.19 -28.30
C ILE A 322 5.68 16.18 -27.32
N LYS A 323 6.91 15.91 -26.89
CA LYS A 323 7.66 16.76 -25.97
C LYS A 323 7.93 18.14 -26.55
N ASP A 324 8.27 18.19 -27.84
CA ASP A 324 8.64 19.42 -28.56
C ASP A 324 7.41 20.19 -29.08
N ASP A 325 6.21 19.63 -28.94
CA ASP A 325 4.96 20.27 -29.33
C ASP A 325 4.50 21.29 -28.30
N ASP A 326 4.42 22.57 -28.71
CA ASP A 326 4.02 23.70 -27.83
C ASP A 326 2.66 23.51 -27.15
N SER A 327 1.77 22.72 -27.77
CA SER A 327 0.44 22.44 -27.25
C SER A 327 0.39 21.28 -26.28
N LEU A 328 1.37 20.38 -26.26
CA LEU A 328 1.41 19.14 -25.46
C LEU A 328 2.48 19.21 -24.36
N GLY A 329 3.75 19.03 -24.75
CA GLY A 329 4.90 18.98 -23.83
C GLY A 329 5.11 17.61 -23.17
N SER A 330 6.12 17.52 -22.29
CA SER A 330 6.60 16.27 -21.69
C SER A 330 5.53 15.48 -20.93
N GLY A 331 4.51 16.16 -20.41
CA GLY A 331 3.43 15.56 -19.63
C GLY A 331 2.47 14.66 -20.43
N PHE A 332 2.56 14.70 -21.76
CA PHE A 332 1.69 13.95 -22.68
C PHE A 332 2.38 12.75 -23.34
N ARG A 333 3.67 12.51 -23.04
CA ARG A 333 4.42 11.40 -23.61
C ARG A 333 3.74 10.05 -23.36
N ILE A 334 3.82 9.16 -24.31
CA ILE A 334 3.29 7.79 -24.19
C ILE A 334 4.16 7.00 -23.21
N GLY A 335 3.53 6.41 -22.19
CA GLY A 335 4.22 5.63 -21.19
C GLY A 335 4.55 4.21 -21.65
N HIS A 336 5.51 3.59 -21.00
CA HIS A 336 5.97 2.23 -21.32
C HIS A 336 5.00 1.12 -20.88
N SER A 337 4.07 1.41 -19.96
CA SER A 337 3.19 0.37 -19.39
C SER A 337 2.22 -0.25 -20.40
N TYR A 338 1.95 0.39 -21.50
CA TYR A 338 1.17 -0.20 -22.60
C TYR A 338 1.84 -1.46 -23.18
N PHE A 339 3.16 -1.59 -23.02
CA PHE A 339 3.99 -2.62 -23.61
C PHE A 339 4.56 -3.63 -22.60
N CYS A 340 4.23 -3.51 -21.30
CA CYS A 340 4.92 -4.26 -20.24
C CYS A 340 4.34 -5.63 -19.89
N ASN A 341 3.20 -6.01 -20.44
CA ASN A 341 2.52 -7.29 -20.11
C ASN A 341 2.75 -8.38 -21.17
N LEU A 342 3.86 -8.28 -21.92
CA LEU A 342 4.16 -9.22 -22.99
C LEU A 342 5.20 -10.26 -22.57
N VAL A 343 5.14 -11.44 -23.16
CA VAL A 343 6.12 -12.52 -23.04
C VAL A 343 6.49 -13.05 -24.44
N PRO A 344 7.65 -13.68 -24.58
CA PRO A 344 8.02 -14.34 -25.84
C PRO A 344 6.94 -15.31 -26.32
N VAL A 345 6.82 -15.45 -27.62
CA VAL A 345 5.89 -16.42 -28.25
C VAL A 345 6.23 -17.85 -27.76
N GLY A 346 5.22 -18.58 -27.31
CA GLY A 346 5.35 -19.92 -26.73
C GLY A 346 5.53 -19.95 -25.21
N ASN A 347 5.59 -18.79 -24.54
CA ASN A 347 5.78 -18.69 -23.07
C ASN A 347 4.55 -18.13 -22.36
N THR A 348 3.37 -18.63 -22.66
CA THR A 348 2.12 -18.16 -22.04
C THR A 348 2.12 -18.38 -20.53
N THR A 349 1.77 -17.35 -19.77
CA THR A 349 1.51 -17.41 -18.32
C THR A 349 0.12 -16.84 -18.02
N ASP A 350 -0.48 -17.22 -16.89
CA ASP A 350 -1.88 -16.86 -16.55
C ASP A 350 -2.20 -15.35 -16.60
N ASN A 351 -1.19 -14.48 -16.55
CA ASN A 351 -1.37 -13.02 -16.47
C ASN A 351 -0.59 -12.22 -17.53
N LYS A 352 0.04 -12.87 -18.51
CA LYS A 352 0.82 -12.18 -19.54
C LYS A 352 0.43 -12.70 -20.94
N THR A 353 0.51 -11.79 -21.91
CA THR A 353 0.10 -12.05 -23.30
C THR A 353 1.35 -12.29 -24.17
N GLU A 354 1.29 -13.23 -25.11
CA GLU A 354 2.40 -13.45 -26.05
C GLU A 354 2.61 -12.23 -26.98
N CYS A 355 3.87 -11.87 -27.17
CA CYS A 355 4.29 -10.79 -28.07
C CYS A 355 4.17 -11.22 -29.54
N THR A 356 2.95 -11.18 -30.07
CA THR A 356 2.66 -11.49 -31.47
C THR A 356 2.35 -10.20 -32.24
N ASP A 357 2.56 -10.19 -33.57
CA ASP A 357 2.23 -9.05 -34.41
C ASP A 357 0.77 -8.63 -34.27
N LYS A 358 -0.13 -9.60 -34.07
CA LYS A 358 -1.55 -9.32 -33.79
C LYS A 358 -1.75 -8.52 -32.51
N VAL A 359 -1.13 -8.92 -31.41
CA VAL A 359 -1.22 -8.23 -30.11
C VAL A 359 -0.61 -6.84 -30.19
N LEU A 360 0.54 -6.72 -30.86
CA LEU A 360 1.17 -5.43 -31.10
C LEU A 360 0.28 -4.50 -31.93
N SER A 361 -0.39 -5.04 -32.96
CA SER A 361 -1.37 -4.29 -33.75
C SER A 361 -2.56 -3.84 -32.90
N GLU A 362 -3.06 -4.70 -32.02
CA GLU A 362 -4.16 -4.36 -31.10
C GLU A 362 -3.78 -3.22 -30.15
N ILE A 363 -2.59 -3.24 -29.55
CA ILE A 363 -2.07 -2.16 -28.68
C ILE A 363 -2.01 -0.84 -29.48
N ILE A 364 -1.47 -0.87 -30.68
CA ILE A 364 -1.39 0.34 -31.52
C ILE A 364 -2.76 0.87 -31.90
N GLU A 365 -3.66 0.02 -32.41
CA GLU A 365 -4.96 0.46 -32.92
C GLU A 365 -5.91 0.90 -31.80
N TYR A 366 -5.90 0.23 -30.65
CA TYR A 366 -6.91 0.46 -29.62
C TYR A 366 -6.43 1.31 -28.45
N ASP A 367 -5.11 1.42 -28.22
CA ASP A 367 -4.58 2.20 -27.09
C ASP A 367 -3.82 3.45 -27.58
N ILE A 368 -2.91 3.30 -28.54
CA ILE A 368 -2.02 4.41 -28.95
C ILE A 368 -2.69 5.36 -29.93
N ILE A 369 -3.30 4.84 -31.00
CA ILE A 369 -3.94 5.66 -32.04
C ILE A 369 -5.08 6.53 -31.50
N PRO A 370 -5.99 6.05 -30.64
CA PRO A 370 -6.98 6.90 -29.99
C PRO A 370 -6.36 8.04 -29.20
N THR A 371 -5.31 7.74 -28.42
CA THR A 371 -4.59 8.73 -27.63
C THR A 371 -3.96 9.83 -28.50
N ILE A 372 -3.32 9.46 -29.61
CA ILE A 372 -2.74 10.41 -30.57
C ILE A 372 -3.84 11.26 -31.22
N SER A 373 -5.00 10.66 -31.53
CA SER A 373 -6.14 11.36 -32.11
C SER A 373 -6.70 12.43 -31.17
N GLU A 374 -6.69 12.18 -29.87
CA GLU A 374 -7.09 13.13 -28.85
C GLU A 374 -6.06 14.24 -28.68
N TYR A 375 -4.77 13.90 -28.69
CA TYR A 375 -3.69 14.87 -28.51
C TYR A 375 -3.65 15.93 -29.63
N TRP A 376 -3.79 15.51 -30.86
CA TRP A 376 -3.81 16.38 -32.05
C TRP A 376 -5.20 16.44 -32.71
N PHE A 377 -6.24 16.62 -31.87
CA PHE A 377 -7.63 16.74 -32.35
C PHE A 377 -7.81 17.95 -33.29
N ASP A 378 -7.02 19.00 -33.12
CA ASP A 378 -6.99 20.24 -33.89
C ASP A 378 -5.96 20.23 -35.03
N ASN A 379 -5.13 19.17 -35.12
CA ASN A 379 -4.11 18.98 -36.16
C ASN A 379 -4.20 17.59 -36.80
N GLU A 380 -5.26 17.38 -37.60
CA GLU A 380 -5.49 16.10 -38.27
C GLU A 380 -4.35 15.62 -39.16
N SER A 381 -3.59 16.55 -39.78
CA SER A 381 -2.44 16.19 -40.63
C SER A 381 -1.36 15.49 -39.84
N LYS A 382 -0.97 16.03 -38.69
CA LYS A 382 0.04 15.47 -37.77
C LYS A 382 -0.45 14.16 -37.16
N SER A 383 -1.73 14.12 -36.74
CA SER A 383 -2.35 12.92 -36.20
C SER A 383 -2.34 11.78 -37.24
N ASN A 384 -2.73 12.04 -38.49
CA ASN A 384 -2.76 11.02 -39.54
C ASN A 384 -1.37 10.55 -39.96
N GLU A 385 -0.38 11.44 -40.03
CA GLU A 385 1.01 11.07 -40.30
C GLU A 385 1.53 10.03 -39.30
N TRP A 386 1.30 10.24 -37.99
CA TRP A 386 1.73 9.30 -36.96
C TRP A 386 0.95 7.98 -36.99
N LYS A 387 -0.36 8.02 -37.28
CA LYS A 387 -1.18 6.82 -37.46
C LYS A 387 -0.68 5.94 -38.60
N GLU A 388 -0.33 6.55 -39.73
CA GLU A 388 0.21 5.82 -40.88
C GLU A 388 1.59 5.22 -40.58
N LYS A 389 2.48 5.97 -39.90
CA LYS A 389 3.80 5.46 -39.47
C LYS A 389 3.66 4.26 -38.55
N LEU A 390 2.76 4.33 -37.55
CA LEU A 390 2.56 3.26 -36.57
C LEU A 390 1.96 2.01 -37.24
N ARG A 391 1.00 2.16 -38.14
CA ARG A 391 0.43 1.03 -38.88
C ARG A 391 1.42 0.38 -39.84
N GLY A 392 2.29 1.19 -40.43
CA GLY A 392 3.31 0.71 -41.39
C GLY A 392 4.40 -0.16 -40.80
N VAL A 393 4.55 -0.23 -39.48
CA VAL A 393 5.56 -1.06 -38.78
C VAL A 393 5.07 -2.49 -38.55
N ILE A 394 3.75 -2.70 -38.55
CA ILE A 394 3.11 -3.99 -38.20
C ILE A 394 2.59 -4.71 -39.47
N GLY A 395 2.59 -4.02 -40.62
CA GLY A 395 2.05 -4.51 -41.91
C GLY A 395 3.00 -5.29 -42.77
#